data_f4a6a0324cbce36738b085b209bf6816
#
_entry.id   f4a6a0324cbce36738b085b209bf6816
#
_cell.length_a   1.000
_cell.length_b   1.000
_cell.length_c   1.000
_cell.angle_alpha   90.00
_cell.angle_beta   90.00
_cell.angle_gamma   90.00
#
_symmetry.space_group_name_H-M   'P 1'
#
loop_
_entity.id
_entity.type
_entity.pdbx_description
1 polymer ?
#
loop_
_entity_poly.entity_id
_entity_poly.type
_entity_poly.pdbx_seq_one_letter_code
_entity_poly.pdbx_strand_id
1 'polypeptide(L)'
;MEKKKVTRMTLDDIIKAKLQKDQDKLTLKDIEIPSIGKSLRFRRPTRAEICDFMDGISETDGQTEEVLEQYQSLIYMCCDELHQKELFEQLEIEDPESVVPAIMDDADILAVGDEVASLNPLYKQYTEEEKNS
;
A
#
# COMPACT_ATOMS: atom_id res chain seq x y z
N MET A 1 3.65 -23.69 -31.90
CA MET A 1 3.38 -22.62 -30.93
C MET A 1 2.89 -21.38 -31.66
N GLU A 2 1.66 -21.05 -31.51
CA GLU A 2 1.10 -19.89 -32.17
C GLU A 2 1.63 -18.60 -31.53
N LYS A 3 2.20 -17.74 -32.37
CA LYS A 3 2.61 -16.42 -31.92
C LYS A 3 1.36 -15.59 -31.69
N LYS A 4 1.23 -15.05 -30.48
CA LYS A 4 0.15 -14.15 -30.15
C LYS A 4 0.24 -12.92 -31.06
N LYS A 5 -0.80 -12.68 -31.84
CA LYS A 5 -0.83 -11.56 -32.77
C LYS A 5 -1.06 -10.26 -32.00
N VAL A 6 -0.06 -9.38 -32.01
CA VAL A 6 -0.15 -8.09 -31.33
C VAL A 6 -0.87 -7.09 -32.24
N THR A 7 -2.02 -6.61 -31.77
CA THR A 7 -2.82 -5.63 -32.49
C THR A 7 -2.46 -4.23 -32.00
N ARG A 8 -2.31 -3.29 -32.95
CA ARG A 8 -2.02 -1.89 -32.59
C ARG A 8 -3.25 -1.24 -31.96
N MET A 9 -3.02 -0.40 -30.94
CA MET A 9 -4.08 0.35 -30.29
C MET A 9 -4.64 1.43 -31.24
N THR A 10 -5.96 1.58 -31.18
CA THR A 10 -6.66 2.70 -31.83
C THR A 10 -6.73 3.88 -30.86
N LEU A 11 -7.14 5.05 -31.32
CA LEU A 11 -7.38 6.19 -30.44
C LEU A 11 -8.40 5.86 -29.35
N ASP A 12 -9.46 5.14 -29.71
CA ASP A 12 -10.49 4.72 -28.76
C ASP A 12 -9.92 3.81 -27.67
N ASP A 13 -9.05 2.88 -28.06
CA ASP A 13 -8.37 1.97 -27.12
C ASP A 13 -7.51 2.77 -26.13
N ILE A 14 -6.81 3.79 -26.59
CA ILE A 14 -5.95 4.63 -25.74
C ILE A 14 -6.80 5.39 -24.74
N ILE A 15 -7.93 5.97 -25.16
CA ILE A 15 -8.84 6.69 -24.29
C ILE A 15 -9.41 5.75 -23.22
N LYS A 16 -9.87 4.57 -23.62
CA LYS A 16 -10.42 3.57 -22.70
C LYS A 16 -9.38 3.11 -21.68
N ALA A 17 -8.13 2.91 -22.11
CA ALA A 17 -7.06 2.52 -21.23
C ALA A 17 -6.81 3.57 -20.14
N LYS A 18 -6.83 4.85 -20.50
CA LYS A 18 -6.69 5.95 -19.53
C LYS A 18 -7.83 5.97 -18.52
N LEU A 19 -9.07 5.85 -19.01
CA LEU A 19 -10.24 5.84 -18.13
C LEU A 19 -10.20 4.67 -17.15
N GLN A 20 -9.77 3.49 -17.61
CA GLN A 20 -9.63 2.32 -16.75
C GLN A 20 -8.57 2.55 -15.68
N LYS A 21 -7.43 3.13 -16.03
CA LYS A 21 -6.39 3.46 -15.06
C LYS A 21 -6.87 4.45 -14.01
N ASP A 22 -7.62 5.46 -14.43
CA ASP A 22 -8.17 6.45 -13.48
C ASP A 22 -9.11 5.77 -12.48
N GLN A 23 -9.92 4.82 -12.94
CA GLN A 23 -10.79 4.04 -12.06
C GLN A 23 -9.98 3.15 -11.11
N ASP A 24 -8.94 2.50 -11.61
CA ASP A 24 -8.09 1.63 -10.80
C ASP A 24 -7.41 2.39 -9.67
N LYS A 25 -7.03 3.66 -9.91
CA LYS A 25 -6.43 4.52 -8.89
C LYS A 25 -7.40 4.88 -7.77
N LEU A 26 -8.70 4.81 -8.04
CA LEU A 26 -9.74 5.11 -7.06
C LEU A 26 -10.19 3.86 -6.29
N THR A 27 -9.62 2.71 -6.59
CA THR A 27 -10.01 1.45 -5.95
C THR A 27 -9.69 1.47 -4.46
N LEU A 28 -10.70 1.13 -3.67
CA LEU A 28 -10.58 0.94 -2.23
C LEU A 28 -10.63 -0.55 -1.93
N LYS A 29 -9.89 -0.98 -0.92
CA LYS A 29 -9.88 -2.38 -0.50
C LYS A 29 -9.97 -2.48 1.01
N ASP A 30 -10.84 -3.37 1.49
CA ASP A 30 -10.90 -3.71 2.91
C ASP A 30 -9.83 -4.76 3.21
N ILE A 31 -8.96 -4.47 4.18
CA ILE A 31 -7.89 -5.37 4.60
C ILE A 31 -8.10 -5.70 6.07
N GLU A 32 -8.17 -6.99 6.37
CA GLU A 32 -8.35 -7.47 7.72
C GLU A 32 -7.06 -7.30 8.53
N ILE A 33 -7.21 -6.82 9.78
CA ILE A 33 -6.12 -6.78 10.73
C ILE A 33 -6.14 -8.11 11.48
N PRO A 34 -5.15 -9.00 11.27
CA PRO A 34 -5.23 -10.38 11.76
C PRO A 34 -5.51 -10.52 13.26
N SER A 35 -4.88 -9.71 14.09
CA SER A 35 -5.06 -9.82 15.55
C SER A 35 -6.43 -9.36 16.04
N ILE A 36 -7.13 -8.53 15.24
CA ILE A 36 -8.43 -7.94 15.62
C ILE A 36 -9.59 -8.70 14.97
N GLY A 37 -9.38 -9.24 13.76
CA GLY A 37 -10.41 -9.93 13.00
C GLY A 37 -11.42 -9.00 12.34
N LYS A 38 -11.12 -7.71 12.24
CA LYS A 38 -11.91 -6.70 11.55
C LYS A 38 -11.04 -5.96 10.56
N SER A 39 -11.65 -5.37 9.54
CA SER A 39 -10.93 -4.71 8.46
C SER A 39 -11.00 -3.19 8.56
N LEU A 40 -9.98 -2.56 8.00
CA LEU A 40 -9.96 -1.14 7.67
C LEU A 40 -9.96 -1.01 6.15
N ARG A 41 -10.41 0.14 5.66
CA ARG A 41 -10.44 0.40 4.22
C ARG A 41 -9.21 1.22 3.80
N PHE A 42 -8.52 0.72 2.79
CA PHE A 42 -7.30 1.33 2.28
C PHE A 42 -7.47 1.75 0.83
N ARG A 43 -6.85 2.87 0.47
CA ARG A 43 -6.69 3.28 -0.92
C ARG A 43 -5.38 2.76 -1.46
N ARG A 44 -5.31 2.63 -2.77
CA ARG A 44 -4.07 2.25 -3.46
C ARG A 44 -3.02 3.36 -3.29
N PRO A 45 -1.77 3.03 -2.91
CA PRO A 45 -0.69 4.01 -2.91
C PRO A 45 -0.46 4.56 -4.31
N THR A 46 -0.19 5.86 -4.41
CA THR A 46 0.19 6.47 -5.69
C THR A 46 1.57 5.99 -6.11
N ARG A 47 1.94 6.26 -7.37
CA ARG A 47 3.27 5.94 -7.86
C ARG A 47 4.37 6.57 -7.00
N ALA A 48 4.23 7.85 -6.69
CA ALA A 48 5.20 8.55 -5.85
C ALA A 48 5.30 7.92 -4.46
N GLU A 49 4.16 7.61 -3.86
CA GLU A 49 4.10 7.01 -2.52
C GLU A 49 4.75 5.63 -2.48
N ILE A 50 4.45 4.78 -3.46
CA ILE A 50 5.03 3.43 -3.47
C ILE A 50 6.52 3.46 -3.79
N CYS A 51 6.97 4.37 -4.65
CA CYS A 51 8.40 4.52 -4.93
C CYS A 51 9.16 5.00 -3.70
N ASP A 52 8.62 5.99 -2.98
CA ASP A 52 9.23 6.47 -1.73
C ASP A 52 9.29 5.37 -0.67
N PHE A 53 8.24 4.57 -0.58
CA PHE A 53 8.18 3.42 0.33
C PHE A 53 9.27 2.40 -0.01
N MET A 54 9.39 2.02 -1.28
CA MET A 54 10.37 1.04 -1.72
C MET A 54 11.80 1.53 -1.51
N ASP A 55 12.06 2.81 -1.78
CA ASP A 55 13.36 3.42 -1.54
C ASP A 55 13.66 3.45 -0.04
N GLY A 56 12.67 3.78 0.78
CA GLY A 56 12.79 3.78 2.23
C GLY A 56 13.15 2.39 2.77
N ILE A 57 12.50 1.34 2.26
CA ILE A 57 12.83 -0.05 2.63
C ILE A 57 14.27 -0.39 2.24
N SER A 58 14.71 -0.01 1.05
CA SER A 58 16.08 -0.25 0.59
C SER A 58 17.12 0.42 1.48
N GLU A 59 16.82 1.62 1.97
CA GLU A 59 17.72 2.40 2.84
C GLU A 59 17.81 1.84 4.26
N THR A 60 16.88 1.01 4.69
CA THR A 60 16.88 0.45 6.05
C THR A 60 17.99 -0.59 6.27
N ASP A 61 18.56 -1.11 5.21
CA ASP A 61 19.58 -2.17 5.25
C ASP A 61 19.11 -3.39 6.07
N GLY A 62 17.80 -3.66 6.05
CA GLY A 62 17.21 -4.81 6.73
C GLY A 62 16.98 -4.65 8.22
N GLN A 63 17.20 -3.46 8.80
CA GLN A 63 16.94 -3.22 10.22
C GLN A 63 15.45 -3.25 10.49
N THR A 64 15.03 -4.16 11.35
CA THR A 64 13.61 -4.46 11.58
C THR A 64 12.79 -3.25 12.04
N GLU A 65 13.31 -2.47 12.98
CA GLU A 65 12.59 -1.30 13.49
C GLU A 65 12.34 -0.27 12.39
N GLU A 66 13.34 0.00 11.56
CA GLU A 66 13.21 0.94 10.45
C GLU A 66 12.24 0.42 9.38
N VAL A 67 12.27 -0.89 9.13
CA VAL A 67 11.31 -1.52 8.19
C VAL A 67 9.88 -1.36 8.71
N LEU A 68 9.65 -1.60 10.00
CA LEU A 68 8.34 -1.41 10.62
C LEU A 68 7.85 0.03 10.49
N GLU A 69 8.73 1.00 10.68
CA GLU A 69 8.39 2.42 10.53
C GLU A 69 7.93 2.75 9.10
N GLN A 70 8.57 2.16 8.09
CA GLN A 70 8.17 2.37 6.69
C GLN A 70 6.78 1.80 6.43
N TYR A 71 6.50 0.59 6.90
CA TYR A 71 5.16 -0.01 6.76
C TYR A 71 4.12 0.79 7.53
N GLN A 72 4.45 1.25 8.73
CA GLN A 72 3.58 2.07 9.56
C GLN A 72 3.16 3.35 8.84
N SER A 73 4.12 4.06 8.24
CA SER A 73 3.85 5.28 7.49
C SER A 73 2.94 5.02 6.28
N LEU A 74 3.19 3.92 5.56
CA LEU A 74 2.37 3.55 4.42
C LEU A 74 0.93 3.24 4.81
N ILE A 75 0.75 2.46 5.88
CA ILE A 75 -0.58 2.12 6.42
C ILE A 75 -1.33 3.39 6.79
N TYR A 76 -0.69 4.27 7.54
CA TYR A 76 -1.32 5.52 7.96
C TYR A 76 -1.73 6.38 6.76
N MET A 77 -0.83 6.55 5.80
CA MET A 77 -1.04 7.39 4.62
C MET A 77 -2.23 6.90 3.78
N CYS A 78 -2.41 5.60 3.65
CA CYS A 78 -3.42 5.02 2.76
C CYS A 78 -4.75 4.70 3.44
N CYS A 79 -4.92 5.04 4.72
CA CYS A 79 -6.14 4.74 5.47
C CYS A 79 -6.76 6.01 6.05
N ASP A 80 -7.77 6.54 5.37
CA ASP A 80 -8.45 7.77 5.81
C ASP A 80 -9.14 7.60 7.16
N GLU A 81 -9.59 6.38 7.48
CA GLU A 81 -10.25 6.10 8.76
C GLU A 81 -9.33 6.36 9.96
N LEU A 82 -8.01 6.31 9.76
CA LEU A 82 -7.02 6.59 10.81
C LEU A 82 -6.70 8.08 10.95
N HIS A 83 -7.24 8.94 10.08
CA HIS A 83 -6.97 10.39 10.10
C HIS A 83 -8.02 11.18 10.89
N GLN A 84 -8.91 10.50 11.60
CA GLN A 84 -9.97 11.16 12.35
C GLN A 84 -9.43 11.86 13.59
N LYS A 85 -9.70 13.15 13.72
CA LYS A 85 -9.26 13.97 14.86
C LYS A 85 -9.75 13.40 16.20
N GLU A 86 -10.99 12.95 16.23
CA GLU A 86 -11.58 12.34 17.44
C GLU A 86 -10.78 11.13 17.92
N LEU A 87 -10.27 10.33 16.99
CA LEU A 87 -9.45 9.17 17.30
C LEU A 87 -8.17 9.58 18.06
N PHE A 88 -7.49 10.61 17.56
CA PHE A 88 -6.28 11.12 18.20
C PHE A 88 -6.54 11.67 19.59
N GLU A 89 -7.66 12.37 19.77
CA GLU A 89 -8.06 12.93 21.05
C GLU A 89 -8.36 11.84 22.08
N GLN A 90 -9.13 10.82 21.68
CA GLN A 90 -9.50 9.73 22.58
C GLN A 90 -8.33 8.83 22.97
N LEU A 91 -7.38 8.62 22.06
CA LEU A 91 -6.20 7.79 22.30
C LEU A 91 -5.02 8.60 22.86
N GLU A 92 -5.19 9.91 23.02
CA GLU A 92 -4.13 10.81 23.50
C GLU A 92 -2.87 10.72 22.65
N ILE A 93 -3.04 10.68 21.32
CA ILE A 93 -1.95 10.56 20.37
C ILE A 93 -1.49 11.94 19.91
N GLU A 94 -0.20 12.24 20.07
CA GLU A 94 0.41 13.49 19.61
C GLU A 94 0.95 13.34 18.19
N ASP A 95 1.64 12.24 17.91
CA ASP A 95 2.16 11.91 16.58
C ASP A 95 1.13 11.07 15.84
N PRO A 96 0.53 11.59 14.75
CA PRO A 96 -0.54 10.87 14.04
C PRO A 96 -0.20 9.45 13.62
N GLU A 97 1.02 9.19 13.15
CA GLU A 97 1.43 7.85 12.71
C GLU A 97 1.46 6.84 13.85
N SER A 98 1.54 7.31 15.09
CA SER A 98 1.51 6.44 16.28
C SER A 98 0.18 5.74 16.48
N VAL A 99 -0.88 6.15 15.77
CA VAL A 99 -2.16 5.45 15.80
C VAL A 99 -2.03 4.01 15.31
N VAL A 100 -1.11 3.76 14.38
CA VAL A 100 -0.93 2.42 13.80
C VAL A 100 -0.43 1.43 14.87
N PRO A 101 0.70 1.67 15.55
CA PRO A 101 1.13 0.74 16.60
C PRO A 101 0.22 0.75 17.84
N ALA A 102 -0.63 1.77 17.99
CA ALA A 102 -1.61 1.79 19.08
C ALA A 102 -2.70 0.74 18.91
N ILE A 103 -3.00 0.34 17.67
CA ILE A 103 -4.08 -0.61 17.38
C ILE A 103 -3.60 -1.90 16.72
N MET A 104 -2.37 -1.95 16.24
CA MET A 104 -1.82 -3.11 15.53
C MET A 104 -0.56 -3.62 16.18
N ASP A 105 -0.42 -4.94 16.27
CA ASP A 105 0.84 -5.59 16.65
C ASP A 105 1.86 -5.44 15.52
N ASP A 106 3.14 -5.65 15.82
CA ASP A 106 4.19 -5.59 14.81
C ASP A 106 3.95 -6.56 13.66
N ALA A 107 3.47 -7.77 13.96
CA ALA A 107 3.12 -8.76 12.94
C ALA A 107 1.97 -8.27 12.06
N ASP A 108 0.97 -7.58 12.63
CA ASP A 108 -0.12 -6.98 11.88
C ASP A 108 0.42 -5.89 10.94
N ILE A 109 1.33 -5.05 11.42
CA ILE A 109 1.91 -3.96 10.63
C ILE A 109 2.61 -4.53 9.40
N LEU A 110 3.38 -5.60 9.56
CA LEU A 110 4.05 -6.24 8.43
C LEU A 110 3.06 -6.85 7.44
N ALA A 111 2.05 -7.56 7.94
CA ALA A 111 1.06 -8.22 7.08
C ALA A 111 0.16 -7.21 6.35
N VAL A 112 -0.40 -6.26 7.08
CA VAL A 112 -1.28 -5.23 6.52
C VAL A 112 -0.50 -4.31 5.57
N GLY A 113 0.69 -3.91 5.99
CA GLY A 113 1.55 -3.04 5.17
C GLY A 113 1.93 -3.69 3.85
N ASP A 114 2.24 -4.98 3.85
CA ASP A 114 2.53 -5.73 2.63
C ASP A 114 1.33 -5.76 1.69
N GLU A 115 0.12 -5.98 2.23
CA GLU A 115 -1.09 -5.96 1.42
C GLU A 115 -1.39 -4.57 0.85
N VAL A 116 -1.20 -3.51 1.64
CA VAL A 116 -1.38 -2.13 1.17
C VAL A 116 -0.40 -1.82 0.04
N ALA A 117 0.88 -2.14 0.23
CA ALA A 117 1.90 -1.95 -0.80
C ALA A 117 1.55 -2.71 -2.07
N SER A 118 1.03 -3.93 -1.92
CA SER A 118 0.67 -4.81 -3.04
C SER A 118 -0.52 -4.30 -3.85
N LEU A 119 -1.27 -3.33 -3.35
CA LEU A 119 -2.34 -2.69 -4.12
C LEU A 119 -1.77 -1.94 -5.32
N ASN A 120 -0.51 -1.52 -5.26
CA ASN A 120 0.18 -0.97 -6.42
C ASN A 120 0.99 -2.08 -7.08
N PRO A 121 0.70 -2.42 -8.36
CA PRO A 121 1.38 -3.52 -9.05
C PRO A 121 2.90 -3.39 -9.12
N LEU A 122 3.43 -2.19 -9.05
CA LEU A 122 4.88 -1.96 -9.07
C LEU A 122 5.59 -2.67 -7.92
N TYR A 123 5.03 -2.59 -6.72
CA TYR A 123 5.59 -3.25 -5.54
C TYR A 123 5.64 -4.77 -5.70
N LYS A 124 4.52 -5.36 -6.15
CA LYS A 124 4.41 -6.80 -6.32
C LYS A 124 5.41 -7.31 -7.36
N GLN A 125 5.52 -6.61 -8.48
CA GLN A 125 6.45 -6.99 -9.54
C GLN A 125 7.90 -6.91 -9.08
N TYR A 126 8.26 -5.84 -8.37
CA TYR A 126 9.61 -5.65 -7.86
C TYR A 126 10.01 -6.74 -6.86
N THR A 127 9.13 -7.10 -5.94
CA THR A 127 9.43 -8.15 -4.96
C THR A 127 9.55 -9.52 -5.58
N GLU A 128 8.78 -9.82 -6.63
CA GLU A 128 8.89 -11.08 -7.37
C GLU A 128 10.23 -11.18 -8.10
N GLU A 129 10.70 -10.09 -8.71
CA GLU A 129 12.00 -10.04 -9.38
C GLU A 129 13.14 -10.28 -8.40
N GLU A 130 13.09 -9.70 -7.22
CA GLU A 130 14.10 -9.93 -6.18
C GLU A 130 14.16 -11.40 -5.74
N LYS A 131 13.01 -12.05 -5.63
CA LYS A 131 12.94 -13.47 -5.25
C LYS A 131 13.55 -14.38 -6.31
N ASN A 132 13.55 -13.96 -7.56
CA ASN A 132 14.01 -14.75 -8.68
C ASN A 132 15.46 -14.42 -9.12
N SER A 133 16.10 -13.49 -8.46
CA SER A 133 17.47 -13.10 -8.76
C SER A 133 18.51 -13.86 -7.96
#